data_943aa3b5a2433c89228b949974fa0670
#
_entry.id   943aa3b5a2433c89228b949974fa0670
#
_cell.length_a   1.000
_cell.length_b   1.000
_cell.length_c   1.000
_cell.angle_alpha   90.00
_cell.angle_beta   90.00
_cell.angle_gamma   90.00
#
_symmetry.space_group_name_H-M   'P 1'
#
loop_
_entity.id
_entity.type
_entity.pdbx_description
1 polymer ?
#
loop_
_entity_poly.entity_id
_entity_poly.type
_entity_poly.pdbx_seq_one_letter_code
_entity_poly.pdbx_strand_id
1 'polypeptide(L)'
;MRLGLTMYYFFYWIGRGIILLPSLWQLFRLRSPRVTFFGGARVALTDKWALDARALAKKCVEHNISIITGGGTGIMEAAALGAQDARPTHVECLGVGLEGLHECVPPVYKSFIRVKQLIERKWIMIHFSQTCVVFPGGVGTYNELAEVLTLLDMEMLRHVPFILYGSAYWQPVLTWMKETGIAQGLIASELLKYIVLVDDVDTAFTWIVRACKKQNVQRIEK
;
A
#
# COMPACT_ATOMS: atom_id res chain seq x y z
N MET A 1 -8.96 38.86 11.40
CA MET A 1 -7.85 37.89 11.31
C MET A 1 -8.34 36.45 11.03
N ARG A 2 -9.43 35.95 11.65
CA ARG A 2 -9.97 34.58 11.38
C ARG A 2 -10.51 34.37 9.96
N LEU A 3 -11.20 35.36 9.35
CA LEU A 3 -11.76 35.23 7.99
C LEU A 3 -10.68 35.06 6.91
N GLY A 4 -9.56 35.75 7.04
CA GLY A 4 -8.45 35.66 6.08
C GLY A 4 -7.76 34.27 6.10
N LEU A 5 -7.64 33.65 7.29
CA LEU A 5 -7.07 32.32 7.44
C LEU A 5 -8.00 31.26 6.82
N THR A 6 -9.31 31.37 7.03
CA THR A 6 -10.30 30.45 6.45
C THR A 6 -10.34 30.53 4.93
N MET A 7 -10.30 31.75 4.37
CA MET A 7 -10.19 31.96 2.91
C MET A 7 -8.87 31.42 2.35
N TYR A 8 -7.75 31.65 3.04
CA TYR A 8 -6.46 31.09 2.64
C TYR A 8 -6.50 29.55 2.56
N TYR A 9 -7.00 28.86 3.59
CA TYR A 9 -7.14 27.40 3.57
C TYR A 9 -8.12 26.93 2.50
N PHE A 10 -9.21 27.63 2.27
CA PHE A 10 -10.18 27.30 1.23
C PHE A 10 -9.54 27.35 -0.18
N PHE A 11 -8.83 28.42 -0.52
CA PHE A 11 -8.13 28.52 -1.80
C PHE A 11 -6.93 27.57 -1.90
N TYR A 12 -6.24 27.32 -0.80
CA TYR A 12 -5.18 26.32 -0.71
C TYR A 12 -5.70 24.92 -1.05
N TRP A 13 -6.83 24.51 -0.49
CA TRP A 13 -7.42 23.20 -0.75
C TRP A 13 -8.04 23.10 -2.16
N ILE A 14 -8.66 24.15 -2.68
CA ILE A 14 -9.16 24.18 -4.07
C ILE A 14 -7.99 24.10 -5.06
N GLY A 15 -6.94 24.88 -4.88
CA GLY A 15 -5.76 24.85 -5.73
C GLY A 15 -5.09 23.46 -5.73
N ARG A 16 -5.06 22.81 -4.57
CA ARG A 16 -4.56 21.42 -4.45
C ARG A 16 -5.46 20.41 -5.15
N GLY A 17 -6.76 20.56 -5.06
CA GLY A 17 -7.72 19.70 -5.78
C GLY A 17 -7.47 19.74 -7.28
N ILE A 18 -7.25 20.93 -7.85
CA ILE A 18 -6.96 21.11 -9.28
C ILE A 18 -5.61 20.49 -9.66
N ILE A 19 -4.58 20.61 -8.82
CA ILE A 19 -3.25 20.02 -9.06
C ILE A 19 -3.29 18.48 -8.99
N LEU A 20 -4.17 17.91 -8.17
CA LEU A 20 -4.34 16.47 -8.04
C LEU A 20 -5.18 15.83 -9.17
N LEU A 21 -5.95 16.62 -9.94
CA LEU A 21 -6.81 16.11 -11.01
C LEU A 21 -6.07 15.23 -12.05
N PRO A 22 -4.89 15.61 -12.59
CA PRO A 22 -4.16 14.75 -13.52
C PRO A 22 -3.67 13.47 -12.86
N SER A 23 -3.31 13.54 -11.56
CA SER A 23 -2.87 12.40 -10.77
C SER A 23 -4.01 11.44 -10.47
N LEU A 24 -5.19 11.94 -10.15
CA LEU A 24 -6.40 11.15 -9.97
C LEU A 24 -6.81 10.45 -11.26
N TRP A 25 -6.64 11.09 -12.41
CA TRP A 25 -6.95 10.47 -13.70
C TRP A 25 -6.07 9.21 -13.96
N GLN A 26 -4.78 9.24 -13.64
CA GLN A 26 -3.92 8.06 -13.71
C GLN A 26 -4.39 6.94 -12.77
N LEU A 27 -4.85 7.30 -11.58
CA LEU A 27 -5.40 6.35 -10.60
C LEU A 27 -6.70 5.69 -11.10
N PHE A 28 -7.58 6.47 -11.77
CA PHE A 28 -8.82 5.94 -12.36
C PHE A 28 -8.56 5.03 -13.56
N ARG A 29 -7.46 5.20 -14.28
CA ARG A 29 -7.03 4.29 -15.36
C ARG A 29 -6.54 2.95 -14.85
N LEU A 30 -6.10 2.89 -13.59
CA LEU A 30 -5.68 1.64 -12.97
C LEU A 30 -6.91 0.78 -12.66
N ARG A 31 -6.95 -0.41 -13.19
CA ARG A 31 -8.09 -1.32 -12.98
C ARG A 31 -8.26 -1.72 -11.51
N SER A 32 -9.48 -2.00 -11.11
CA SER A 32 -9.80 -2.61 -9.81
C SER A 32 -10.09 -4.09 -10.03
N PRO A 33 -9.75 -4.99 -9.09
CA PRO A 33 -9.20 -4.68 -7.76
C PRO A 33 -7.71 -4.28 -7.76
N ARG A 34 -7.25 -3.65 -6.68
CA ARG A 34 -5.89 -3.15 -6.51
C ARG A 34 -5.31 -3.61 -5.19
N VAL A 35 -4.02 -3.87 -5.16
CA VAL A 35 -3.27 -4.20 -3.94
C VAL A 35 -2.05 -3.30 -3.81
N THR A 36 -1.81 -2.77 -2.61
CA THR A 36 -0.62 -1.97 -2.33
C THR A 36 0.51 -2.85 -1.78
N PHE A 37 1.71 -2.65 -2.32
CA PHE A 37 2.94 -3.27 -1.85
C PHE A 37 3.77 -2.24 -1.09
N PHE A 38 3.96 -2.49 0.19
CA PHE A 38 4.89 -1.77 1.07
C PHE A 38 6.13 -2.60 1.30
N GLY A 39 7.28 -1.96 1.51
CA GLY A 39 8.51 -2.66 1.85
C GLY A 39 9.75 -1.82 1.68
N GLY A 40 10.90 -2.38 2.05
CA GLY A 40 12.18 -1.69 2.12
C GLY A 40 12.72 -1.25 0.75
N ALA A 41 13.05 0.03 0.63
CA ALA A 41 13.69 0.59 -0.56
C ALA A 41 15.17 0.15 -0.72
N ARG A 42 15.78 -0.38 0.34
CA ARG A 42 17.19 -0.82 0.36
C ARG A 42 17.35 -2.32 0.16
N VAL A 43 16.27 -3.06 -0.04
CA VAL A 43 16.32 -4.50 -0.32
C VAL A 43 16.87 -4.69 -1.73
N ALA A 44 17.91 -5.52 -1.88
CA ALA A 44 18.47 -5.81 -3.19
C ALA A 44 17.47 -6.59 -4.05
N LEU A 45 17.43 -6.35 -5.36
CA LEU A 45 16.51 -7.06 -6.28
C LEU A 45 16.79 -8.57 -6.36
N THR A 46 17.96 -9.01 -5.92
CA THR A 46 18.37 -10.43 -5.80
C THR A 46 18.00 -11.05 -4.46
N ASP A 47 17.54 -10.27 -3.51
CA ASP A 47 17.10 -10.77 -2.19
C ASP A 47 15.81 -11.57 -2.32
N LYS A 48 15.67 -12.58 -1.46
CA LYS A 48 14.48 -13.44 -1.45
C LYS A 48 13.18 -12.64 -1.36
N TRP A 49 13.12 -11.61 -0.52
CA TRP A 49 11.91 -10.79 -0.37
C TRP A 49 11.57 -9.99 -1.62
N ALA A 50 12.58 -9.50 -2.35
CA ALA A 50 12.37 -8.80 -3.62
C ALA A 50 11.92 -9.78 -4.71
N LEU A 51 12.51 -10.98 -4.78
CA LEU A 51 12.10 -12.03 -5.71
C LEU A 51 10.66 -12.49 -5.45
N ASP A 52 10.29 -12.67 -4.18
CA ASP A 52 8.94 -13.04 -3.78
C ASP A 52 7.93 -11.90 -4.08
N ALA A 53 8.29 -10.64 -3.83
CA ALA A 53 7.47 -9.48 -4.18
C ALA A 53 7.23 -9.39 -5.69
N ARG A 54 8.26 -9.64 -6.50
CA ARG A 54 8.17 -9.71 -7.95
C ARG A 54 7.25 -10.82 -8.42
N ALA A 55 7.41 -12.03 -7.86
CA ALA A 55 6.59 -13.19 -8.20
C ALA A 55 5.11 -12.96 -7.80
N LEU A 56 4.86 -12.42 -6.60
CA LEU A 56 3.52 -12.12 -6.12
C LEU A 56 2.84 -11.06 -6.98
N ALA A 57 3.54 -9.97 -7.31
CA ALA A 57 3.01 -8.91 -8.16
C ALA A 57 2.67 -9.41 -9.57
N LYS A 58 3.56 -10.22 -10.18
CA LYS A 58 3.29 -10.89 -11.45
C LYS A 58 2.00 -11.71 -11.38
N LYS A 59 1.87 -12.57 -10.36
CA LYS A 59 0.69 -13.41 -10.16
C LYS A 59 -0.59 -12.59 -9.97
N CYS A 60 -0.52 -11.47 -9.24
CA CYS A 60 -1.64 -10.54 -9.09
C CYS A 60 -2.11 -10.01 -10.45
N VAL A 61 -1.19 -9.50 -11.27
CA VAL A 61 -1.51 -8.91 -12.57
C VAL A 61 -2.05 -9.94 -13.55
N GLU A 62 -1.50 -11.16 -13.57
CA GLU A 62 -2.03 -12.29 -14.36
C GLU A 62 -3.49 -12.62 -14.01
N HIS A 63 -3.94 -12.26 -12.78
CA HIS A 63 -5.31 -12.43 -12.32
C HIS A 63 -6.11 -11.11 -12.29
N ASN A 64 -5.71 -10.11 -13.07
CA ASN A 64 -6.37 -8.80 -13.20
C ASN A 64 -6.45 -8.01 -11.89
N ILE A 65 -5.46 -8.16 -11.00
CA ILE A 65 -5.30 -7.36 -9.79
C ILE A 65 -4.15 -6.38 -10.01
N SER A 66 -4.45 -5.08 -10.03
CA SER A 66 -3.44 -4.05 -10.25
C SER A 66 -2.63 -3.76 -9.01
N ILE A 67 -1.41 -3.24 -9.20
CA ILE A 67 -0.43 -2.98 -8.14
C ILE A 67 -0.31 -1.48 -7.89
N ILE A 68 -0.24 -1.08 -6.63
CA ILE A 68 0.17 0.26 -6.21
C ILE A 68 1.43 0.13 -5.35
N THR A 69 2.42 0.98 -5.57
CA THR A 69 3.64 1.05 -4.77
C THR A 69 4.00 2.50 -4.46
N GLY A 70 4.95 2.69 -3.55
CA GLY A 70 5.52 4.01 -3.28
C GLY A 70 6.43 4.57 -4.38
N GLY A 71 6.65 3.84 -5.49
CA GLY A 71 7.40 4.33 -6.65
C GLY A 71 8.92 4.37 -6.48
N GLY A 72 9.46 3.84 -5.38
CA GLY A 72 10.90 3.77 -5.10
C GLY A 72 11.54 2.46 -5.55
N THR A 73 12.77 2.26 -5.09
CA THR A 73 13.60 1.07 -5.33
C THR A 73 13.23 -0.12 -4.43
N GLY A 74 13.99 -1.19 -4.47
CA GLY A 74 13.86 -2.36 -3.60
C GLY A 74 12.56 -3.14 -3.82
N ILE A 75 11.80 -3.38 -2.76
CA ILE A 75 10.52 -4.12 -2.83
C ILE A 75 9.54 -3.46 -3.79
N MET A 76 9.46 -2.14 -3.81
CA MET A 76 8.56 -1.39 -4.68
C MET A 76 8.91 -1.57 -6.16
N GLU A 77 10.20 -1.49 -6.50
CA GLU A 77 10.71 -1.76 -7.85
C GLU A 77 10.51 -3.23 -8.25
N ALA A 78 10.79 -4.16 -7.35
CA ALA A 78 10.58 -5.58 -7.58
C ALA A 78 9.11 -5.89 -7.91
N ALA A 79 8.16 -5.29 -7.20
CA ALA A 79 6.73 -5.43 -7.49
C ALA A 79 6.37 -4.82 -8.86
N ALA A 80 6.94 -3.68 -9.22
CA ALA A 80 6.73 -3.07 -10.54
C ALA A 80 7.30 -3.91 -11.68
N LEU A 81 8.49 -4.51 -11.50
CA LEU A 81 9.06 -5.47 -12.43
C LEU A 81 8.17 -6.72 -12.59
N GLY A 82 7.64 -7.24 -11.49
CA GLY A 82 6.70 -8.36 -11.52
C GLY A 82 5.42 -8.05 -12.31
N ALA A 83 4.87 -6.86 -12.12
CA ALA A 83 3.74 -6.40 -12.92
C ALA A 83 4.07 -6.31 -14.41
N GLN A 84 5.29 -5.87 -14.76
CA GLN A 84 5.74 -5.83 -16.15
C GLN A 84 5.97 -7.23 -16.73
N ASP A 85 6.48 -8.18 -15.95
CA ASP A 85 6.70 -9.57 -16.37
C ASP A 85 5.42 -10.30 -16.77
N ALA A 86 4.28 -9.91 -16.22
CA ALA A 86 2.97 -10.42 -16.60
C ALA A 86 2.54 -9.99 -18.02
N ARG A 87 3.30 -9.08 -18.67
CA ARG A 87 3.05 -8.52 -20.02
C ARG A 87 1.63 -7.98 -20.19
N PRO A 88 1.16 -7.11 -19.29
CA PRO A 88 -0.20 -6.59 -19.37
C PRO A 88 -0.38 -5.70 -20.60
N THR A 89 -1.60 -5.71 -21.17
CA THR A 89 -1.99 -4.85 -22.29
C THR A 89 -2.32 -3.42 -21.87
N HIS A 90 -2.46 -3.17 -20.56
CA HIS A 90 -2.79 -1.85 -19.98
C HIS A 90 -1.87 -1.53 -18.79
N VAL A 91 -2.10 -0.36 -18.18
CA VAL A 91 -1.39 0.03 -16.95
C VAL A 91 -1.90 -0.82 -15.78
N GLU A 92 -1.01 -1.63 -15.22
CA GLU A 92 -1.32 -2.53 -14.09
C GLU A 92 -0.46 -2.23 -12.85
N CYS A 93 0.49 -1.29 -12.95
CA CYS A 93 1.28 -0.84 -11.82
C CYS A 93 1.39 0.68 -11.79
N LEU A 94 1.08 1.26 -10.63
CA LEU A 94 1.17 2.69 -10.35
C LEU A 94 2.19 2.95 -9.24
N GLY A 95 3.18 3.79 -9.53
CA GLY A 95 4.07 4.36 -8.52
C GLY A 95 3.51 5.66 -7.96
N VAL A 96 3.56 5.84 -6.64
CA VAL A 96 3.16 7.08 -5.94
C VAL A 96 4.36 7.63 -5.18
N GLY A 97 5.07 8.58 -5.78
CA GLY A 97 6.28 9.20 -5.20
C GLY A 97 6.03 10.57 -4.60
N LEU A 98 7.04 11.08 -3.90
CA LEU A 98 7.04 12.43 -3.32
C LEU A 98 7.84 13.41 -4.19
N GLU A 99 7.34 14.64 -4.33
CA GLU A 99 8.12 15.75 -4.87
C GLU A 99 9.24 16.13 -3.89
N GLY A 100 10.42 16.47 -4.41
CA GLY A 100 11.55 16.95 -3.59
C GLY A 100 12.35 15.87 -2.87
N LEU A 101 11.92 14.62 -2.84
CA LEU A 101 12.80 13.53 -2.49
C LEU A 101 13.70 13.19 -3.70
N HIS A 102 15.01 13.21 -3.48
CA HIS A 102 16.00 12.76 -4.49
C HIS A 102 15.98 11.22 -4.65
N GLU A 103 14.80 10.62 -4.51
CA GLU A 103 14.62 9.19 -4.79
C GLU A 103 14.70 8.97 -6.30
N CYS A 104 15.63 8.12 -6.70
CA CYS A 104 15.69 7.65 -8.07
C CYS A 104 14.41 6.85 -8.37
N VAL A 105 13.59 7.37 -9.27
CA VAL A 105 12.41 6.64 -9.75
C VAL A 105 12.88 5.60 -10.77
N PRO A 106 12.73 4.30 -10.49
CA PRO A 106 13.12 3.27 -11.44
C PRO A 106 12.38 3.40 -12.78
N PRO A 107 13.05 3.17 -13.92
CA PRO A 107 12.44 3.34 -15.25
C PRO A 107 11.33 2.34 -15.56
N VAL A 108 11.14 1.34 -14.72
CA VAL A 108 10.06 0.35 -14.84
C VAL A 108 8.66 0.95 -14.71
N TYR A 109 8.51 2.11 -14.04
CA TYR A 109 7.21 2.74 -13.83
C TYR A 109 6.73 3.45 -15.08
N LYS A 110 5.73 2.86 -15.77
CA LYS A 110 5.02 3.48 -16.91
C LYS A 110 3.92 4.45 -16.47
N SER A 111 3.39 4.29 -15.26
CA SER A 111 2.43 5.19 -14.62
C SER A 111 2.97 5.63 -13.27
N PHE A 112 3.01 6.94 -13.05
CA PHE A 112 3.63 7.51 -11.85
C PHE A 112 2.93 8.80 -11.44
N ILE A 113 2.54 8.89 -10.18
CA ILE A 113 1.98 10.09 -9.56
C ILE A 113 3.02 10.70 -8.63
N ARG A 114 3.21 12.01 -8.71
CA ARG A 114 3.98 12.77 -7.71
C ARG A 114 3.04 13.59 -6.85
N VAL A 115 3.19 13.43 -5.55
CA VAL A 115 2.46 14.22 -4.53
C VAL A 115 3.44 15.01 -3.68
N LYS A 116 2.97 16.09 -3.06
CA LYS A 116 3.84 17.00 -2.28
C LYS A 116 4.05 16.55 -0.84
N GLN A 117 3.09 15.82 -0.27
CA GLN A 117 3.11 15.45 1.13
C GLN A 117 3.04 13.94 1.33
N LEU A 118 3.74 13.47 2.37
CA LEU A 118 3.75 12.04 2.73
C LEU A 118 2.34 11.53 3.08
N ILE A 119 1.50 12.37 3.68
CA ILE A 119 0.12 12.01 4.01
C ILE A 119 -0.71 11.74 2.75
N GLU A 120 -0.54 12.53 1.67
CA GLU A 120 -1.23 12.33 0.40
C GLU A 120 -0.83 11.01 -0.26
N ARG A 121 0.48 10.72 -0.24
CA ARG A 121 1.04 9.45 -0.74
C ARG A 121 0.41 8.26 -0.03
N LYS A 122 0.46 8.23 1.30
CA LYS A 122 -0.11 7.15 2.10
C LYS A 122 -1.61 7.02 1.90
N TRP A 123 -2.32 8.15 1.87
CA TRP A 123 -3.76 8.16 1.65
C TRP A 123 -4.14 7.50 0.32
N ILE A 124 -3.46 7.85 -0.79
CA ILE A 124 -3.68 7.21 -2.09
C ILE A 124 -3.40 5.70 -2.00
N MET A 125 -2.26 5.31 -1.47
CA MET A 125 -1.84 3.91 -1.42
C MET A 125 -2.80 3.05 -0.59
N ILE A 126 -3.31 3.57 0.52
CA ILE A 126 -4.16 2.82 1.45
C ILE A 126 -5.62 2.81 0.98
N HIS A 127 -6.20 3.96 0.64
CA HIS A 127 -7.64 4.06 0.37
C HIS A 127 -8.05 3.58 -1.02
N PHE A 128 -7.14 3.54 -1.98
CA PHE A 128 -7.43 3.04 -3.34
C PHE A 128 -7.08 1.57 -3.53
N SER A 129 -6.69 0.86 -2.48
CA SER A 129 -6.41 -0.58 -2.50
C SER A 129 -7.44 -1.37 -1.72
N GLN A 130 -7.66 -2.62 -2.12
CA GLN A 130 -8.52 -3.57 -1.43
C GLN A 130 -7.83 -4.19 -0.22
N THR A 131 -6.51 -4.32 -0.28
CA THR A 131 -5.64 -4.77 0.81
C THR A 131 -4.22 -4.28 0.58
N CYS A 132 -3.37 -4.46 1.59
CA CYS A 132 -1.95 -4.16 1.49
C CYS A 132 -1.12 -5.40 1.85
N VAL A 133 0.01 -5.55 1.18
CA VAL A 133 1.05 -6.52 1.53
C VAL A 133 2.29 -5.76 1.98
N VAL A 134 2.79 -6.07 3.17
CA VAL A 134 3.95 -5.41 3.77
C VAL A 134 5.10 -6.38 3.87
N PHE A 135 6.07 -6.18 3.03
CA PHE A 135 7.35 -6.88 3.07
C PHE A 135 8.29 -6.24 4.12
N PRO A 136 9.34 -6.95 4.56
CA PRO A 136 10.35 -6.38 5.42
C PRO A 136 10.89 -5.05 4.91
N GLY A 137 11.06 -4.08 5.83
CA GLY A 137 11.47 -2.74 5.45
C GLY A 137 11.91 -1.87 6.64
N GLY A 138 12.30 -0.65 6.37
CA GLY A 138 12.76 0.30 7.38
C GLY A 138 11.64 1.13 8.02
N VAL A 139 12.05 2.26 8.62
CA VAL A 139 11.14 3.18 9.35
C VAL A 139 9.95 3.64 8.50
N GLY A 140 10.14 3.87 7.19
CA GLY A 140 9.04 4.21 6.29
C GLY A 140 7.97 3.13 6.23
N THR A 141 8.39 1.85 6.13
CA THR A 141 7.48 0.71 6.11
C THR A 141 6.75 0.52 7.45
N TYR A 142 7.44 0.77 8.58
CA TYR A 142 6.79 0.79 9.89
C TYR A 142 5.77 1.93 10.02
N ASN A 143 6.06 3.10 9.46
CA ASN A 143 5.12 4.21 9.44
C ASN A 143 3.85 3.89 8.62
N GLU A 144 4.00 3.21 7.49
CA GLU A 144 2.88 2.72 6.67
C GLU A 144 2.06 1.66 7.41
N LEU A 145 2.73 0.71 8.09
CA LEU A 145 2.08 -0.30 8.94
C LEU A 145 1.30 0.35 10.07
N ALA A 146 1.93 1.27 10.83
CA ALA A 146 1.28 1.97 11.93
C ALA A 146 0.06 2.77 11.48
N GLU A 147 0.13 3.43 10.31
CA GLU A 147 -1.01 4.15 9.73
C GLU A 147 -2.19 3.22 9.47
N VAL A 148 -1.96 2.08 8.80
CA VAL A 148 -3.02 1.12 8.51
C VAL A 148 -3.62 0.56 9.80
N LEU A 149 -2.81 0.23 10.80
CA LEU A 149 -3.29 -0.24 12.10
C LEU A 149 -4.14 0.82 12.81
N THR A 150 -3.69 2.08 12.80
CA THR A 150 -4.44 3.21 13.37
C THR A 150 -5.79 3.39 12.67
N LEU A 151 -5.81 3.35 11.34
CA LEU A 151 -7.05 3.51 10.58
C LEU A 151 -8.02 2.32 10.77
N LEU A 152 -7.51 1.12 11.02
CA LEU A 152 -8.32 -0.04 11.38
C LEU A 152 -8.90 0.09 12.80
N ASP A 153 -8.10 0.54 13.77
CA ASP A 153 -8.52 0.76 15.14
C ASP A 153 -9.60 1.83 15.27
N MET A 154 -9.50 2.88 14.43
CA MET A 154 -10.48 3.97 14.35
C MET A 154 -11.69 3.64 13.46
N GLU A 155 -11.82 2.42 12.96
CA GLU A 155 -12.88 1.99 12.02
C GLU A 155 -12.96 2.83 10.72
N MET A 156 -11.87 3.52 10.35
CA MET A 156 -11.79 4.35 9.15
C MET A 156 -11.43 3.55 7.90
N LEU A 157 -10.94 2.33 8.07
CA LEU A 157 -10.70 1.38 6.99
C LEU A 157 -11.68 0.21 7.07
N ARG A 158 -11.94 -0.38 5.91
CA ARG A 158 -12.71 -1.62 5.86
C ARG A 158 -11.95 -2.75 6.53
N HIS A 159 -12.64 -3.59 7.25
CA HIS A 159 -12.11 -4.77 7.93
C HIS A 159 -11.72 -5.87 6.93
N VAL A 160 -10.62 -5.67 6.23
CA VAL A 160 -10.02 -6.63 5.29
C VAL A 160 -8.69 -7.14 5.82
N PRO A 161 -8.26 -8.35 5.45
CA PRO A 161 -6.95 -8.86 5.84
C PRO A 161 -5.85 -7.93 5.38
N PHE A 162 -4.89 -7.68 6.26
CA PHE A 162 -3.67 -6.96 6.04
C PHE A 162 -2.52 -7.96 6.13
N ILE A 163 -1.70 -8.05 5.09
CA ILE A 163 -0.77 -9.17 4.92
C ILE A 163 0.65 -8.72 5.27
N LEU A 164 1.24 -9.34 6.29
CA LEU A 164 2.65 -9.19 6.64
C LEU A 164 3.43 -10.36 6.03
N TYR A 165 4.33 -10.07 5.10
CA TYR A 165 5.15 -11.06 4.43
C TYR A 165 6.49 -11.21 5.15
N GLY A 166 6.85 -12.45 5.52
CA GLY A 166 8.10 -12.76 6.22
C GLY A 166 7.93 -12.84 7.73
N SER A 167 7.52 -14.03 8.23
CA SER A 167 7.24 -14.25 9.65
C SER A 167 8.44 -13.97 10.54
N ALA A 168 9.63 -14.41 10.15
CA ALA A 168 10.85 -14.18 10.91
C ALA A 168 11.14 -12.69 11.17
N TYR A 169 10.75 -11.81 10.24
CA TYR A 169 10.93 -10.37 10.39
C TYR A 169 9.82 -9.72 11.23
N TRP A 170 8.56 -10.12 11.01
CA TRP A 170 7.40 -9.46 11.62
C TRP A 170 7.00 -10.03 12.97
N GLN A 171 7.35 -11.30 13.28
CA GLN A 171 6.98 -11.96 14.54
C GLN A 171 7.40 -11.17 15.79
N PRO A 172 8.61 -10.56 15.89
CA PRO A 172 8.99 -9.76 17.05
C PRO A 172 8.06 -8.56 17.28
N VAL A 173 7.59 -7.91 16.19
CA VAL A 173 6.65 -6.76 16.27
C VAL A 173 5.29 -7.23 16.79
N LEU A 174 4.78 -8.33 16.26
CA LEU A 174 3.51 -8.92 16.70
C LEU A 174 3.58 -9.41 18.14
N THR A 175 4.70 -9.98 18.54
CA THR A 175 4.96 -10.38 19.95
C THR A 175 4.92 -9.17 20.86
N TRP A 176 5.62 -8.08 20.51
CA TRP A 176 5.57 -6.83 21.28
C TRP A 176 4.15 -6.26 21.36
N MET A 177 3.42 -6.23 20.23
CA MET A 177 2.02 -5.77 20.23
C MET A 177 1.17 -6.60 21.19
N LYS A 178 1.32 -7.93 21.22
CA LYS A 178 0.54 -8.85 22.04
C LYS A 178 0.97 -8.77 23.52
N GLU A 179 2.25 -8.95 23.81
CA GLU A 179 2.76 -9.15 25.16
C GLU A 179 2.98 -7.84 25.92
N THR A 180 3.06 -6.72 25.20
CA THR A 180 3.20 -5.40 25.82
C THR A 180 1.99 -4.52 25.54
N GLY A 181 1.71 -4.21 24.29
CA GLY A 181 0.66 -3.26 23.93
C GLY A 181 -0.73 -3.70 24.36
N ILE A 182 -1.13 -4.92 24.02
CA ILE A 182 -2.46 -5.47 24.37
C ILE A 182 -2.50 -5.80 25.86
N ALA A 183 -1.45 -6.40 26.42
CA ALA A 183 -1.42 -6.77 27.84
C ALA A 183 -1.53 -5.56 28.77
N GLN A 184 -1.08 -4.39 28.32
CA GLN A 184 -1.21 -3.12 29.06
C GLN A 184 -2.49 -2.32 28.70
N GLY A 185 -3.34 -2.85 27.82
CA GLY A 185 -4.57 -2.18 27.38
C GLY A 185 -4.33 -0.97 26.47
N LEU A 186 -3.15 -0.84 25.86
CA LEU A 186 -2.77 0.27 24.96
C LEU A 186 -3.11 -0.02 23.49
N ILE A 187 -3.31 -1.29 23.13
CA ILE A 187 -3.66 -1.74 21.79
C ILE A 187 -4.90 -2.66 21.91
N ALA A 188 -5.89 -2.46 21.06
CA ALA A 188 -7.06 -3.32 21.03
C ALA A 188 -6.70 -4.71 20.49
N SER A 189 -7.10 -5.78 21.19
CA SER A 189 -6.80 -7.17 20.78
C SER A 189 -7.41 -7.53 19.43
N GLU A 190 -8.52 -6.89 19.07
CA GLU A 190 -9.25 -7.04 17.82
C GLU A 190 -8.40 -6.75 16.59
N LEU A 191 -7.41 -5.84 16.69
CA LEU A 191 -6.52 -5.50 15.58
C LEU A 191 -5.74 -6.70 15.03
N LEU A 192 -5.35 -7.64 15.89
CA LEU A 192 -4.64 -8.84 15.45
C LEU A 192 -5.45 -9.73 14.51
N LYS A 193 -6.79 -9.64 14.54
CA LYS A 193 -7.69 -10.42 13.66
C LYS A 193 -7.58 -9.98 12.19
N TYR A 194 -7.07 -8.77 11.95
CA TYR A 194 -6.88 -8.23 10.60
C TYR A 194 -5.48 -8.46 10.05
N ILE A 195 -4.56 -8.95 10.87
CA ILE A 195 -3.18 -9.22 10.47
C ILE A 195 -3.05 -10.69 10.07
N VAL A 196 -2.52 -10.91 8.88
CA VAL A 196 -2.20 -12.24 8.36
C VAL A 196 -0.71 -12.31 8.10
N LEU A 197 -0.03 -13.25 8.75
CA LEU A 197 1.39 -13.51 8.61
C LEU A 197 1.63 -14.63 7.60
N VAL A 198 2.46 -14.41 6.59
CA VAL A 198 2.72 -15.37 5.51
C VAL A 198 4.20 -15.39 5.13
N ASP A 199 4.65 -16.54 4.59
CA ASP A 199 6.04 -16.76 4.19
C ASP A 199 6.21 -17.19 2.73
N ASP A 200 5.10 -17.40 2.02
CA ASP A 200 5.12 -17.83 0.64
C ASP A 200 4.13 -17.06 -0.24
N VAL A 201 4.43 -17.03 -1.54
CA VAL A 201 3.71 -16.26 -2.56
C VAL A 201 2.28 -16.78 -2.75
N ASP A 202 2.05 -18.06 -2.68
CA ASP A 202 0.74 -18.68 -2.95
C ASP A 202 -0.26 -18.41 -1.83
N THR A 203 0.20 -18.51 -0.59
CA THR A 203 -0.58 -18.13 0.59
C THR A 203 -0.89 -16.63 0.58
N ALA A 204 0.10 -15.77 0.30
CA ALA A 204 -0.12 -14.32 0.18
C ALA A 204 -1.16 -14.00 -0.91
N PHE A 205 -1.03 -14.60 -2.08
CA PHE A 205 -1.97 -14.42 -3.18
C PHE A 205 -3.39 -14.86 -2.81
N THR A 206 -3.54 -15.99 -2.12
CA THR A 206 -4.85 -16.48 -1.66
C THR A 206 -5.55 -15.45 -0.77
N TRP A 207 -4.83 -14.82 0.15
CA TRP A 207 -5.38 -13.78 1.01
C TRP A 207 -5.73 -12.50 0.25
N ILE A 208 -4.92 -12.10 -0.74
CA ILE A 208 -5.23 -10.97 -1.63
C ILE A 208 -6.55 -11.22 -2.36
N VAL A 209 -6.73 -12.39 -2.97
CA VAL A 209 -7.96 -12.75 -3.68
C VAL A 209 -9.18 -12.74 -2.75
N ARG A 210 -9.04 -13.25 -1.53
CA ARG A 210 -10.11 -13.20 -0.51
C ARG A 210 -10.50 -11.77 -0.18
N ALA A 211 -9.52 -10.88 0.03
CA ALA A 211 -9.78 -9.47 0.29
C ALA A 211 -10.51 -8.79 -0.87
N CYS A 212 -10.08 -9.06 -2.10
CA CYS A 212 -10.72 -8.53 -3.31
C CYS A 212 -12.16 -9.00 -3.50
N LYS A 213 -12.46 -10.26 -3.22
CA LYS A 213 -13.83 -10.83 -3.31
C LYS A 213 -14.76 -10.25 -2.25
N LYS A 214 -14.33 -10.13 -1.00
CA LYS A 214 -15.13 -9.60 0.11
C LYS A 214 -15.63 -8.18 -0.17
N GLN A 215 -14.86 -7.36 -0.87
CA GLN A 215 -15.25 -6.01 -1.22
C GLN A 215 -16.28 -5.93 -2.36
N ASN A 216 -16.27 -6.87 -3.30
CA ASN A 216 -17.25 -6.90 -4.38
C ASN A 216 -18.66 -7.21 -3.87
N VAL A 217 -18.80 -8.10 -2.89
CA VAL A 217 -20.09 -8.43 -2.25
C VAL A 217 -20.67 -7.21 -1.53
N GLN A 218 -19.88 -6.51 -0.73
CA GLN A 218 -20.34 -5.33 0.02
C GLN A 218 -20.67 -4.09 -0.85
N ARG A 219 -20.25 -4.09 -2.13
CA ARG A 219 -20.56 -3.01 -3.08
C ARG A 219 -21.92 -3.22 -3.75
N ILE A 220 -22.44 -4.44 -3.76
CA ILE A 220 -23.74 -4.81 -4.37
C ILE A 220 -24.88 -4.62 -3.34
N GLU A 221 -24.55 -4.64 -2.04
CA GLU A 221 -25.53 -4.52 -0.95
C GLU A 221 -25.77 -3.05 -0.47
N LYS A 222 -25.15 -2.07 -1.12
CA LYS A 222 -25.34 -0.62 -0.92
C LYS A 222 -25.89 0.05 -2.17
#